data_b1a48ce6bd211ccf15a890b9b53727c8
#
_entry.id   b1a48ce6bd211ccf15a890b9b53727c8
#
_cell.length_a   1.000
_cell.length_b   1.000
_cell.length_c   1.000
_cell.angle_alpha   90.00
_cell.angle_beta   90.00
_cell.angle_gamma   90.00
#
_symmetry.space_group_name_H-M   'P 1'
#
loop_
_entity.id
_entity.type
_entity.pdbx_description
1 polymer ?
#
loop_
_entity_poly.entity_id
_entity_poly.type
_entity_poly.pdbx_seq_one_letter_code
_entity_poly.pdbx_strand_id
1 'polypeptide(L)'
;MNRPYIICHMVTSIDGKVTGDFLSRPECEKATEIYYEINRNYKADGFICGRETMQESFAGKEDAPRYKYKNVEVPSGDFIGDKNAKFFAISFDRHGHIGWKSNYIKDEDPGYDNAHIIEVVEGDAVSSLSLAYFRDIGVSYIGADTMGPNIPLALQKLKENFRINKLLLEGGSAINSSFLGAGVIDELSLVVAPVTANYADKSLFEYSSITGFELKEIKQYDSGVVWMNYVRTEK
;
A
#
# COMPACT_ATOMS: atom_id res chain seq x y z
N MET A 1 -17.40 -3.98 11.27
CA MET A 1 -16.05 -4.58 11.18
C MET A 1 -15.07 -3.72 11.97
N ASN A 2 -14.16 -4.33 12.73
CA ASN A 2 -13.14 -3.60 13.47
C ASN A 2 -11.85 -3.41 12.64
N ARG A 3 -12.00 -3.03 11.35
CA ARG A 3 -10.90 -2.74 10.43
C ARG A 3 -11.32 -1.68 9.40
N PRO A 4 -10.37 -1.02 8.72
CA PRO A 4 -10.66 -0.17 7.57
C PRO A 4 -11.31 -0.95 6.42
N TYR A 5 -12.06 -0.25 5.58
CA TYR A 5 -12.52 -0.71 4.28
C TYR A 5 -11.35 -0.64 3.29
N ILE A 6 -11.08 -1.74 2.59
CA ILE A 6 -9.91 -1.89 1.71
C ILE A 6 -10.34 -1.94 0.26
N ILE A 7 -9.84 -1.00 -0.53
CA ILE A 7 -10.03 -0.90 -1.98
C ILE A 7 -8.70 -1.22 -2.64
N CYS A 8 -8.59 -2.35 -3.33
CA CYS A 8 -7.43 -2.62 -4.17
C CYS A 8 -7.57 -1.80 -5.47
N HIS A 9 -6.80 -0.72 -5.58
CA HIS A 9 -6.85 0.22 -6.68
C HIS A 9 -5.58 0.13 -7.51
N MET A 10 -5.68 -0.29 -8.78
CA MET A 10 -4.52 -0.60 -9.62
C MET A 10 -4.74 -0.23 -11.09
N VAL A 11 -3.65 0.19 -11.75
CA VAL A 11 -3.56 0.16 -13.22
C VAL A 11 -3.15 -1.25 -13.63
N THR A 12 -3.81 -1.79 -14.64
CA THR A 12 -3.43 -3.08 -15.23
C THR A 12 -3.34 -2.99 -16.75
N SER A 13 -2.51 -3.87 -17.35
CA SER A 13 -2.64 -4.19 -18.77
C SER A 13 -3.89 -5.03 -19.05
N ILE A 14 -4.27 -5.22 -20.31
CA ILE A 14 -5.41 -6.09 -20.71
C ILE A 14 -5.22 -7.52 -20.20
N ASP A 15 -3.98 -8.01 -20.15
CA ASP A 15 -3.62 -9.34 -19.66
C ASP A 15 -3.31 -9.39 -18.15
N GLY A 16 -3.71 -8.34 -17.40
CA GLY A 16 -3.72 -8.31 -15.94
C GLY A 16 -2.36 -8.11 -15.26
N LYS A 17 -1.38 -7.54 -15.97
CA LYS A 17 -0.08 -7.20 -15.39
C LYS A 17 -0.11 -5.82 -14.75
N VAL A 18 0.70 -5.62 -13.70
CA VAL A 18 0.78 -4.38 -12.92
C VAL A 18 2.20 -3.80 -12.84
N THR A 19 3.18 -4.47 -13.42
CA THR A 19 4.58 -3.98 -13.51
C THR A 19 5.07 -4.10 -14.94
N GLY A 20 6.18 -3.43 -15.24
CA GLY A 20 6.89 -3.54 -16.52
C GLY A 20 6.83 -2.25 -17.33
N ASP A 21 7.54 -2.31 -18.46
CA ASP A 21 7.73 -1.16 -19.34
C ASP A 21 6.44 -0.61 -19.95
N PHE A 22 5.36 -1.40 -19.92
CA PHE A 22 4.07 -0.97 -20.46
C PHE A 22 3.54 0.28 -19.76
N LEU A 23 3.84 0.46 -18.46
CA LEU A 23 3.41 1.65 -17.69
C LEU A 23 4.01 2.96 -18.21
N SER A 24 5.18 2.88 -18.86
CA SER A 24 5.88 4.03 -19.46
C SER A 24 5.47 4.32 -20.91
N ARG A 25 4.58 3.51 -21.48
CA ARG A 25 4.16 3.68 -22.88
C ARG A 25 3.15 4.83 -23.01
N PRO A 26 3.18 5.57 -24.15
CA PRO A 26 2.21 6.64 -24.40
C PRO A 26 0.75 6.21 -24.27
N GLU A 27 0.44 4.96 -24.64
CA GLU A 27 -0.91 4.39 -24.54
C GLU A 27 -1.40 4.25 -23.09
N CYS A 28 -0.47 4.23 -22.12
CA CYS A 28 -0.77 4.11 -20.68
C CYS A 28 -0.85 5.47 -19.97
N GLU A 29 -0.38 6.56 -20.59
CA GLU A 29 -0.39 7.90 -19.99
C GLU A 29 -1.80 8.28 -19.50
N LYS A 30 -2.79 8.06 -20.34
CA LYS A 30 -4.19 8.34 -19.99
C LYS A 30 -4.75 7.42 -18.90
N ALA A 31 -4.31 6.17 -18.86
CA ALA A 31 -4.69 5.25 -17.78
C ALA A 31 -4.12 5.72 -16.43
N THR A 32 -2.89 6.21 -16.42
CA THR A 32 -2.25 6.77 -15.23
C THR A 32 -2.94 8.04 -14.73
N GLU A 33 -3.32 8.97 -15.62
CA GLU A 33 -4.10 10.16 -15.24
C GLU A 33 -5.46 9.78 -14.61
N ILE A 34 -6.17 8.84 -15.24
CA ILE A 34 -7.47 8.34 -14.75
C ILE A 34 -7.31 7.65 -13.39
N TYR A 35 -6.25 6.88 -13.22
CA TYR A 35 -5.92 6.23 -11.94
C TYR A 35 -5.77 7.26 -10.81
N TYR A 36 -4.97 8.30 -11.00
CA TYR A 36 -4.79 9.36 -10.00
C TYR A 36 -6.08 10.17 -9.74
N GLU A 37 -6.89 10.42 -10.77
CA GLU A 37 -8.21 11.03 -10.59
C GLU A 37 -9.12 10.19 -9.69
N ILE A 38 -9.19 8.89 -9.94
CA ILE A 38 -10.00 7.95 -9.16
C ILE A 38 -9.46 7.81 -7.74
N ASN A 39 -8.12 7.72 -7.55
CA ASN A 39 -7.47 7.72 -6.25
C ASN A 39 -7.99 8.89 -5.39
N ARG A 40 -7.88 10.11 -5.89
CA ARG A 40 -8.34 11.32 -5.18
C ARG A 40 -9.84 11.31 -4.90
N ASN A 41 -10.66 10.78 -5.83
CA ASN A 41 -12.13 10.72 -5.68
C ASN A 41 -12.58 9.74 -4.59
N TYR A 42 -11.79 8.73 -4.27
CA TYR A 42 -12.08 7.80 -3.16
C TYR A 42 -12.05 8.49 -1.79
N LYS A 43 -11.33 9.59 -1.63
CA LYS A 43 -11.18 10.31 -0.36
C LYS A 43 -10.84 9.32 0.77
N ALA A 44 -9.87 8.46 0.52
CA ALA A 44 -9.38 7.51 1.50
C ALA A 44 -8.59 8.22 2.60
N ASP A 45 -8.47 7.58 3.76
CA ASP A 45 -7.65 8.10 4.87
C ASP A 45 -6.15 7.84 4.63
N GLY A 46 -5.80 7.07 3.60
CA GLY A 46 -4.43 6.76 3.23
C GLY A 46 -4.34 5.63 2.20
N PHE A 47 -3.12 5.22 1.94
CA PHE A 47 -2.80 4.15 1.00
C PHE A 47 -1.79 3.15 1.58
N ILE A 48 -1.82 1.94 1.05
CA ILE A 48 -0.97 0.82 1.45
C ILE A 48 -0.16 0.35 0.26
N CYS A 49 1.15 0.22 0.44
CA CYS A 49 2.02 -0.50 -0.49
C CYS A 49 2.96 -1.46 0.25
N GLY A 50 3.50 -2.42 -0.49
CA GLY A 50 4.60 -3.25 -0.01
C GLY A 50 5.92 -2.48 0.00
N ARG A 51 6.91 -3.02 0.73
CA ARG A 51 8.23 -2.42 0.93
C ARG A 51 8.89 -1.95 -0.39
N GLU A 52 8.94 -2.80 -1.40
CA GLU A 52 9.61 -2.46 -2.67
C GLU A 52 8.96 -1.25 -3.33
N THR A 53 7.65 -1.23 -3.45
CA THR A 53 6.91 -0.12 -4.03
C THR A 53 7.12 1.18 -3.23
N MET A 54 7.03 1.12 -1.90
CA MET A 54 7.28 2.29 -1.04
C MET A 54 8.70 2.82 -1.19
N GLN A 55 9.68 1.93 -1.24
CA GLN A 55 11.08 2.31 -1.38
C GLN A 55 11.36 2.95 -2.75
N GLU A 56 10.87 2.34 -3.82
CA GLU A 56 11.09 2.84 -5.18
C GLU A 56 10.38 4.18 -5.45
N SER A 57 9.14 4.31 -4.97
CA SER A 57 8.30 5.48 -5.27
C SER A 57 8.58 6.67 -4.36
N PHE A 58 8.90 6.47 -3.08
CA PHE A 58 8.90 7.56 -2.09
C PHE A 58 10.18 7.70 -1.26
N ALA A 59 10.81 6.59 -0.85
CA ALA A 59 11.94 6.66 0.08
C ALA A 59 13.30 6.76 -0.62
N GLY A 60 13.40 6.28 -1.86
CA GLY A 60 14.66 6.13 -2.58
C GLY A 60 15.40 4.85 -2.20
N LYS A 61 16.61 4.67 -2.76
CA LYS A 61 17.34 3.39 -2.69
C LYS A 61 18.14 3.16 -1.39
N GLU A 62 18.14 4.11 -0.48
CA GLU A 62 18.95 4.03 0.72
C GLU A 62 18.25 3.21 1.81
N ASP A 63 18.98 2.31 2.44
CA ASP A 63 18.51 1.59 3.63
C ASP A 63 18.57 2.48 4.88
N ALA A 64 17.78 2.12 5.89
CA ALA A 64 17.78 2.76 7.20
C ALA A 64 19.19 2.78 7.80
N PRO A 65 19.70 3.92 8.32
CA PRO A 65 21.06 4.05 8.87
C PRO A 65 21.17 3.44 10.29
N ARG A 66 20.77 2.19 10.42
CA ARG A 66 20.62 1.46 11.70
C ARG A 66 21.88 1.47 12.57
N TYR A 67 23.07 1.52 11.97
CA TYR A 67 24.36 1.51 12.70
C TYR A 67 24.50 2.67 13.69
N LYS A 68 23.76 3.76 13.52
CA LYS A 68 23.78 4.93 14.42
C LYS A 68 23.09 4.67 15.75
N TYR A 69 22.26 3.61 15.85
CA TYR A 69 21.35 3.37 16.98
C TYR A 69 21.77 2.19 17.87
N LYS A 70 23.01 1.72 17.78
CA LYS A 70 23.50 0.50 18.45
C LYS A 70 23.29 0.43 19.97
N ASN A 71 23.14 1.57 20.64
CA ASN A 71 23.00 1.64 22.10
C ASN A 71 21.72 2.34 22.54
N VAL A 72 20.71 2.40 21.66
CA VAL A 72 19.44 3.04 21.96
C VAL A 72 18.46 1.97 22.44
N GLU A 73 17.97 2.13 23.67
CA GLU A 73 16.86 1.31 24.19
C GLU A 73 15.54 1.77 23.56
N VAL A 74 14.76 0.81 23.07
CA VAL A 74 13.46 1.05 22.44
C VAL A 74 12.36 0.49 23.33
N PRO A 75 11.41 1.32 23.78
CA PRO A 75 10.22 0.83 24.48
C PRO A 75 9.46 -0.19 23.62
N SER A 76 8.95 -1.25 24.24
CA SER A 76 8.12 -2.25 23.57
C SER A 76 6.78 -1.68 23.08
N GLY A 77 6.19 -2.32 22.06
CA GLY A 77 4.87 -1.98 21.52
C GLY A 77 4.92 -0.99 20.36
N ASP A 78 3.74 -0.58 19.96
CA ASP A 78 3.52 0.34 18.84
C ASP A 78 4.02 1.76 19.16
N PHE A 79 4.34 2.54 18.13
CA PHE A 79 4.75 3.93 18.27
C PHE A 79 3.94 4.83 17.35
N ILE A 80 3.36 5.89 17.90
CA ILE A 80 2.60 6.88 17.15
C ILE A 80 3.43 8.18 17.14
N GLY A 81 4.08 8.44 16.01
CA GLY A 81 4.96 9.59 15.82
C GLY A 81 4.19 10.91 15.70
N ASP A 82 3.01 10.88 15.07
CA ASP A 82 2.11 12.04 15.02
C ASP A 82 0.64 11.62 15.25
N LYS A 83 0.08 12.11 16.37
CA LYS A 83 -1.33 11.89 16.77
C LYS A 83 -2.33 12.77 16.02
N ASN A 84 -1.84 13.80 15.30
CA ASN A 84 -2.66 14.75 14.58
C ASN A 84 -2.75 14.49 13.09
N ALA A 85 -1.96 13.55 12.59
CA ALA A 85 -1.98 13.15 11.19
C ALA A 85 -3.39 12.77 10.73
N LYS A 86 -3.73 13.10 9.48
CA LYS A 86 -5.06 12.88 8.88
C LYS A 86 -5.02 12.05 7.61
N PHE A 87 -3.85 11.92 6.99
CA PHE A 87 -3.63 11.14 5.79
C PHE A 87 -2.37 10.30 5.96
N PHE A 88 -2.39 9.04 5.51
CA PHE A 88 -1.39 8.06 5.90
C PHE A 88 -0.84 7.27 4.72
N ALA A 89 0.48 7.06 4.73
CA ALA A 89 1.18 6.12 3.87
C ALA A 89 1.58 4.90 4.69
N ILE A 90 0.97 3.76 4.43
CA ILE A 90 1.20 2.54 5.19
C ILE A 90 2.12 1.60 4.40
N SER A 91 3.30 1.35 4.93
CA SER A 91 4.30 0.45 4.37
C SER A 91 4.29 -0.89 5.09
N PHE A 92 4.18 -1.99 4.34
CA PHE A 92 4.38 -3.33 4.89
C PHE A 92 5.84 -3.75 4.69
N ASP A 93 6.69 -3.35 5.64
CA ASP A 93 8.13 -3.68 5.70
C ASP A 93 8.45 -4.51 6.95
N ARG A 94 8.32 -5.82 6.84
CA ARG A 94 8.50 -6.78 7.96
C ARG A 94 9.74 -6.52 8.81
N HIS A 95 10.84 -6.12 8.17
CA HIS A 95 12.15 -5.98 8.80
C HIS A 95 12.53 -4.53 9.13
N GLY A 96 11.74 -3.55 8.70
CA GLY A 96 12.02 -2.13 8.89
C GLY A 96 13.30 -1.70 8.17
N HIS A 97 13.43 -2.02 6.89
CA HIS A 97 14.63 -1.73 6.11
C HIS A 97 14.59 -0.38 5.41
N ILE A 98 13.40 0.17 5.16
CA ILE A 98 13.26 1.40 4.38
C ILE A 98 13.95 2.57 5.09
N GLY A 99 14.80 3.27 4.35
CA GLY A 99 15.55 4.45 4.82
C GLY A 99 14.76 5.75 4.59
N TRP A 100 13.66 5.94 5.31
CA TRP A 100 12.87 7.16 5.23
C TRP A 100 13.70 8.39 5.62
N LYS A 101 13.53 9.49 4.90
CA LYS A 101 14.22 10.76 5.20
C LYS A 101 13.37 11.72 6.04
N SER A 102 12.08 11.41 6.16
CA SER A 102 11.07 12.20 6.87
C SER A 102 10.00 11.25 7.40
N ASN A 103 9.19 11.71 8.33
CA ASN A 103 7.98 11.03 8.78
C ASN A 103 6.74 11.34 7.92
N TYR A 104 6.90 12.13 6.85
CA TYR A 104 5.87 12.46 5.89
C TYR A 104 6.41 12.29 4.46
N ILE A 105 5.56 11.79 3.59
CA ILE A 105 5.82 11.77 2.14
C ILE A 105 5.70 13.20 1.61
N LYS A 106 6.58 13.53 0.66
CA LYS A 106 6.48 14.72 -0.19
C LYS A 106 6.32 14.26 -1.62
N ASP A 107 5.21 14.60 -2.23
CA ASP A 107 4.88 14.23 -3.59
C ASP A 107 4.23 15.40 -4.34
N GLU A 108 4.32 15.40 -5.67
CA GLU A 108 3.66 16.40 -6.50
C GLU A 108 2.16 16.13 -6.64
N ASP A 109 1.73 14.85 -6.55
CA ASP A 109 0.31 14.50 -6.60
C ASP A 109 -0.32 14.62 -5.20
N PRO A 110 -1.41 15.42 -5.08
CA PRO A 110 -2.12 15.58 -3.80
C PRO A 110 -2.68 14.29 -3.20
N GLY A 111 -2.80 13.23 -4.01
CA GLY A 111 -3.23 11.90 -3.56
C GLY A 111 -2.18 11.18 -2.71
N TYR A 112 -0.94 11.68 -2.67
CA TYR A 112 0.17 11.10 -1.91
C TYR A 112 0.86 12.13 -1.00
N ASP A 113 0.78 13.41 -1.33
CA ASP A 113 1.48 14.45 -0.60
C ASP A 113 0.99 14.56 0.84
N ASN A 114 1.91 14.89 1.74
CA ASN A 114 1.64 15.08 3.16
C ASN A 114 1.09 13.82 3.88
N ALA A 115 1.33 12.63 3.35
CA ALA A 115 0.95 11.39 4.01
C ALA A 115 1.93 11.04 5.13
N HIS A 116 1.45 10.92 6.37
CA HIS A 116 2.25 10.46 7.51
C HIS A 116 2.57 8.96 7.38
N ILE A 117 3.85 8.63 7.54
CA ILE A 117 4.34 7.28 7.31
C ILE A 117 4.08 6.39 8.52
N ILE A 118 3.50 5.22 8.26
CA ILE A 118 3.30 4.14 9.22
C ILE A 118 3.97 2.88 8.68
N GLU A 119 4.95 2.34 9.42
CA GLU A 119 5.55 1.06 9.12
C GLU A 119 4.80 -0.08 9.83
N VAL A 120 4.38 -1.08 9.06
CA VAL A 120 3.86 -2.35 9.59
C VAL A 120 5.01 -3.34 9.62
N VAL A 121 5.50 -3.62 10.83
CA VAL A 121 6.67 -4.46 11.07
C VAL A 121 6.29 -5.79 11.72
N GLU A 122 7.14 -6.79 11.59
CA GLU A 122 6.97 -8.07 12.28
C GLU A 122 7.86 -8.10 13.52
N GLY A 123 7.25 -8.27 14.70
CA GLY A 123 7.89 -8.08 16.00
C GLY A 123 9.20 -8.87 16.17
N ASP A 124 9.23 -10.12 15.76
CA ASP A 124 10.43 -10.97 15.87
C ASP A 124 11.45 -10.77 14.73
N ALA A 125 11.05 -10.11 13.65
CA ALA A 125 11.88 -9.91 12.46
C ALA A 125 12.50 -8.51 12.38
N VAL A 126 11.85 -7.49 12.96
CA VAL A 126 12.37 -6.12 12.97
C VAL A 126 13.45 -5.93 14.03
N SER A 127 14.53 -5.25 13.66
CA SER A 127 15.58 -4.95 14.63
C SER A 127 15.22 -3.77 15.53
N SER A 128 15.67 -3.80 16.80
CA SER A 128 15.55 -2.64 17.69
C SER A 128 16.22 -1.39 17.12
N LEU A 129 17.24 -1.55 16.27
CA LEU A 129 17.93 -0.44 15.61
C LEU A 129 17.02 0.25 14.58
N SER A 130 16.20 -0.50 13.84
CA SER A 130 15.21 0.06 12.92
C SER A 130 14.13 0.82 13.69
N LEU A 131 13.62 0.23 14.78
CA LEU A 131 12.61 0.88 15.62
C LEU A 131 13.13 2.17 16.27
N ALA A 132 14.41 2.18 16.73
CA ALA A 132 15.06 3.38 17.25
C ALA A 132 15.17 4.47 16.18
N TYR A 133 15.56 4.10 14.95
CA TYR A 133 15.61 5.01 13.83
C TYR A 133 14.24 5.62 13.50
N PHE A 134 13.18 4.80 13.41
CA PHE A 134 11.83 5.30 13.14
C PHE A 134 11.35 6.28 14.21
N ARG A 135 11.63 6.00 15.49
CA ARG A 135 11.30 6.92 16.58
C ARG A 135 12.05 8.25 16.47
N ASP A 136 13.32 8.22 16.13
CA ASP A 136 14.15 9.41 16.00
C ASP A 136 13.65 10.37 14.93
N ILE A 137 13.22 9.83 13.78
CA ILE A 137 12.67 10.63 12.68
C ILE A 137 11.15 10.83 12.76
N GLY A 138 10.49 10.28 13.78
CA GLY A 138 9.04 10.43 14.00
C GLY A 138 8.14 9.59 13.08
N VAL A 139 8.67 8.55 12.40
CA VAL A 139 7.88 7.58 11.65
C VAL A 139 7.13 6.68 12.62
N SER A 140 5.80 6.57 12.46
CA SER A 140 5.00 5.64 13.24
C SER A 140 5.29 4.19 12.87
N TYR A 141 5.14 3.26 13.82
CA TYR A 141 5.14 1.84 13.50
C TYR A 141 4.16 1.05 14.38
N ILE A 142 3.64 -0.03 13.81
CA ILE A 142 2.85 -1.04 14.50
C ILE A 142 3.43 -2.43 14.27
N GLY A 143 3.45 -3.24 15.33
CA GLY A 143 3.80 -4.66 15.22
C GLY A 143 2.60 -5.48 14.79
N ALA A 144 2.73 -6.25 13.72
CA ALA A 144 1.76 -7.26 13.30
C ALA A 144 2.38 -8.63 13.53
N ASP A 145 2.13 -9.20 14.71
CA ASP A 145 2.84 -10.35 15.22
C ASP A 145 2.59 -11.67 14.49
N THR A 146 3.66 -12.43 14.48
CA THR A 146 3.89 -13.88 14.42
C THR A 146 3.73 -14.58 13.08
N MET A 147 4.87 -15.15 12.60
CA MET A 147 4.98 -16.11 11.49
C MET A 147 4.32 -15.71 10.17
N GLY A 148 4.55 -14.46 9.75
CA GLY A 148 3.99 -13.84 8.56
C GLY A 148 3.09 -12.65 8.91
N PRO A 149 2.81 -11.74 7.95
CA PRO A 149 2.05 -10.54 8.24
C PRO A 149 0.62 -10.90 8.66
N ASN A 150 0.31 -10.71 9.95
CA ASN A 150 -1.07 -10.81 10.45
C ASN A 150 -1.84 -9.56 9.99
N ILE A 151 -2.26 -9.57 8.71
CA ILE A 151 -2.96 -8.45 8.09
C ILE A 151 -4.21 -8.04 8.86
N PRO A 152 -5.10 -8.95 9.32
CA PRO A 152 -6.23 -8.58 10.14
C PRO A 152 -5.85 -7.80 11.41
N LEU A 153 -4.81 -8.22 12.13
CA LEU A 153 -4.32 -7.51 13.31
C LEU A 153 -3.74 -6.14 12.96
N ALA A 154 -2.94 -6.05 11.88
CA ALA A 154 -2.42 -4.77 11.41
C ALA A 154 -3.55 -3.79 11.09
N LEU A 155 -4.57 -4.22 10.35
CA LEU A 155 -5.72 -3.41 10.00
C LEU A 155 -6.54 -2.98 11.22
N GLN A 156 -6.70 -3.87 12.22
CA GLN A 156 -7.34 -3.53 13.49
C GLN A 156 -6.56 -2.41 14.20
N LYS A 157 -5.24 -2.54 14.34
CA LYS A 157 -4.39 -1.53 14.98
C LYS A 157 -4.39 -0.20 14.21
N LEU A 158 -4.39 -0.22 12.88
CA LEU A 158 -4.51 0.99 12.07
C LEU A 158 -5.82 1.73 12.36
N LYS A 159 -6.92 1.00 12.50
CA LYS A 159 -8.21 1.61 12.88
C LYS A 159 -8.22 2.16 14.30
N GLU A 160 -7.72 1.39 15.26
CA GLU A 160 -7.77 1.76 16.68
C GLU A 160 -6.80 2.89 17.01
N ASN A 161 -5.55 2.81 16.53
CA ASN A 161 -4.49 3.77 16.89
C ASN A 161 -4.55 5.06 16.07
N PHE A 162 -4.98 4.99 14.79
CA PHE A 162 -4.95 6.12 13.85
C PHE A 162 -6.34 6.56 13.37
N ARG A 163 -7.41 5.85 13.76
CA ARG A 163 -8.81 6.13 13.35
C ARG A 163 -9.04 6.02 11.84
N ILE A 164 -8.23 5.21 11.17
CA ILE A 164 -8.34 4.97 9.74
C ILE A 164 -9.59 4.13 9.44
N ASN A 165 -10.41 4.54 8.48
CA ASN A 165 -11.66 3.87 8.11
C ASN A 165 -11.65 3.32 6.68
N LYS A 166 -10.86 3.92 5.77
CA LYS A 166 -10.78 3.53 4.36
C LYS A 166 -9.35 3.68 3.87
N LEU A 167 -8.85 2.65 3.19
CA LEU A 167 -7.51 2.63 2.61
C LEU A 167 -7.54 2.16 1.16
N LEU A 168 -6.69 2.74 0.34
CA LEU A 168 -6.35 2.22 -0.97
C LEU A 168 -5.19 1.24 -0.83
N LEU A 169 -5.30 0.04 -1.40
CA LEU A 169 -4.22 -0.92 -1.54
C LEU A 169 -3.67 -0.78 -2.96
N GLU A 170 -2.45 -0.27 -3.09
CA GLU A 170 -1.85 0.16 -4.35
C GLU A 170 -0.58 -0.64 -4.72
N GLY A 171 -0.52 -1.86 -4.25
CA GLY A 171 0.47 -2.83 -4.70
C GLY A 171 1.76 -2.87 -3.87
N GLY A 172 2.84 -3.60 -4.29
CA GLY A 172 2.88 -4.53 -5.44
C GLY A 172 2.10 -5.84 -5.30
N SER A 173 2.32 -6.73 -6.25
CA SER A 173 1.59 -7.99 -6.41
C SER A 173 1.60 -8.88 -5.17
N ALA A 174 2.71 -8.98 -4.45
CA ALA A 174 2.84 -9.81 -3.26
C ALA A 174 1.93 -9.34 -2.12
N ILE A 175 1.88 -8.02 -1.85
CA ILE A 175 1.01 -7.47 -0.81
C ILE A 175 -0.46 -7.58 -1.22
N ASN A 176 -0.80 -7.34 -2.49
CA ASN A 176 -2.15 -7.54 -3.01
C ASN A 176 -2.60 -8.99 -2.79
N SER A 177 -1.73 -9.96 -3.10
CA SER A 177 -2.01 -11.39 -2.89
C SER A 177 -2.23 -11.71 -1.42
N SER A 178 -1.41 -11.16 -0.54
CA SER A 178 -1.53 -11.37 0.91
C SER A 178 -2.86 -10.83 1.46
N PHE A 179 -3.29 -9.65 0.99
CA PHE A 179 -4.59 -9.07 1.37
C PHE A 179 -5.77 -9.86 0.81
N LEU A 180 -5.67 -10.37 -0.43
CA LEU A 180 -6.68 -11.24 -1.02
C LEU A 180 -6.79 -12.55 -0.24
N GLY A 181 -5.65 -13.19 0.07
CA GLY A 181 -5.58 -14.42 0.85
C GLY A 181 -6.11 -14.27 2.28
N ALA A 182 -5.90 -13.12 2.90
CA ALA A 182 -6.46 -12.78 4.21
C ALA A 182 -7.97 -12.45 4.16
N GLY A 183 -8.55 -12.38 2.97
CA GLY A 183 -9.98 -12.11 2.79
C GLY A 183 -10.40 -10.71 3.22
N VAL A 184 -9.54 -9.72 3.10
CA VAL A 184 -9.78 -8.36 3.60
C VAL A 184 -9.96 -7.31 2.51
N ILE A 185 -9.82 -7.67 1.22
CA ILE A 185 -10.16 -6.78 0.11
C ILE A 185 -11.68 -6.71 -0.01
N ASP A 186 -12.24 -5.52 0.13
CA ASP A 186 -13.68 -5.26 0.03
C ASP A 186 -14.08 -4.85 -1.39
N GLU A 187 -13.16 -4.18 -2.11
CA GLU A 187 -13.43 -3.61 -3.43
C GLU A 187 -12.20 -3.75 -4.34
N LEU A 188 -12.42 -4.03 -5.63
CA LEU A 188 -11.41 -3.97 -6.68
C LEU A 188 -11.73 -2.82 -7.61
N SER A 189 -10.80 -1.89 -7.76
CA SER A 189 -10.89 -0.75 -8.66
C SER A 189 -9.76 -0.86 -9.69
N LEU A 190 -10.08 -1.32 -10.89
CA LEU A 190 -9.12 -1.66 -11.92
C LEU A 190 -9.22 -0.68 -13.09
N VAL A 191 -8.13 0.03 -13.34
CA VAL A 191 -7.97 0.88 -14.53
C VAL A 191 -7.18 0.08 -15.57
N VAL A 192 -7.88 -0.42 -16.57
CA VAL A 192 -7.30 -1.29 -17.61
C VAL A 192 -6.80 -0.44 -18.76
N ALA A 193 -5.48 -0.38 -18.93
CA ALA A 193 -4.83 0.28 -20.06
C ALA A 193 -4.95 -0.59 -21.33
N PRO A 194 -5.14 0.00 -22.53
CA PRO A 194 -5.39 -0.73 -23.78
C PRO A 194 -4.10 -1.32 -24.39
N VAL A 195 -3.31 -1.99 -23.56
CA VAL A 195 -2.03 -2.64 -23.95
C VAL A 195 -1.88 -4.00 -23.29
N THR A 196 -1.06 -4.85 -23.87
CA THR A 196 -0.54 -6.06 -23.21
C THR A 196 0.85 -5.78 -22.64
N ALA A 197 1.26 -6.56 -21.65
CA ALA A 197 2.58 -6.48 -21.04
C ALA A 197 3.43 -7.72 -21.35
N ASN A 198 4.69 -7.74 -20.88
CA ASN A 198 5.56 -8.89 -21.05
C ASN A 198 5.13 -10.06 -20.16
N TYR A 199 5.39 -11.27 -20.62
CA TYR A 199 5.06 -12.49 -19.86
C TYR A 199 5.69 -12.49 -18.45
N ALA A 200 6.93 -11.98 -18.34
CA ALA A 200 7.67 -11.94 -17.09
C ALA A 200 7.20 -10.87 -16.08
N ASP A 201 6.36 -9.92 -16.53
CA ASP A 201 5.84 -8.86 -15.66
C ASP A 201 4.88 -9.44 -14.61
N LYS A 202 4.85 -8.82 -13.43
CA LYS A 202 4.04 -9.31 -12.31
C LYS A 202 2.55 -9.08 -12.58
N SER A 203 1.75 -10.08 -12.25
CA SER A 203 0.29 -10.00 -12.29
C SER A 203 -0.26 -9.22 -11.09
N LEU A 204 -1.51 -8.78 -11.17
CA LEU A 204 -2.22 -8.09 -10.08
C LEU A 204 -2.10 -8.87 -8.75
N PHE A 205 -2.18 -10.21 -8.83
CA PHE A 205 -1.95 -11.13 -7.73
C PHE A 205 -0.93 -12.21 -8.19
N GLU A 206 0.14 -12.41 -7.42
CA GLU A 206 1.13 -13.48 -7.66
C GLU A 206 0.56 -14.86 -7.36
N TYR A 207 -0.28 -14.92 -6.34
CA TYR A 207 -1.06 -16.08 -5.95
C TYR A 207 -2.42 -15.61 -5.45
N SER A 208 -3.43 -16.41 -5.67
CA SER A 208 -4.80 -16.05 -5.26
C SER A 208 -5.61 -17.27 -4.88
N SER A 209 -6.57 -17.09 -3.98
CA SER A 209 -7.69 -17.99 -3.78
C SER A 209 -8.86 -17.53 -4.64
N ILE A 210 -9.74 -18.45 -4.99
CA ILE A 210 -10.99 -18.11 -5.68
C ILE A 210 -11.83 -17.25 -4.76
N THR A 211 -12.09 -16.01 -5.16
CA THR A 211 -12.89 -15.03 -4.43
C THR A 211 -13.90 -14.42 -5.38
N GLY A 212 -15.16 -14.38 -4.98
CA GLY A 212 -16.24 -13.81 -5.79
C GLY A 212 -16.33 -12.30 -5.63
N PHE A 213 -16.56 -11.62 -6.74
CA PHE A 213 -16.83 -10.19 -6.79
C PHE A 213 -18.00 -9.92 -7.74
N GLU A 214 -18.77 -8.89 -7.44
CA GLU A 214 -19.87 -8.40 -8.26
C GLU A 214 -19.48 -7.07 -8.87
N LEU A 215 -19.74 -6.90 -10.18
CA LEU A 215 -19.50 -5.65 -10.90
C LEU A 215 -20.47 -4.58 -10.39
N LYS A 216 -19.95 -3.51 -9.83
CA LYS A 216 -20.69 -2.35 -9.34
C LYS A 216 -20.78 -1.24 -10.38
N GLU A 217 -19.67 -0.97 -11.06
CA GLU A 217 -19.57 0.10 -12.05
C GLU A 217 -18.54 -0.25 -13.12
N ILE A 218 -18.82 0.19 -14.35
CA ILE A 218 -17.87 0.17 -15.45
C ILE A 218 -17.95 1.50 -16.20
N LYS A 219 -16.79 2.06 -16.54
CA LYS A 219 -16.68 3.28 -17.33
C LYS A 219 -15.64 3.09 -18.42
N GLN A 220 -16.05 3.35 -19.65
CA GLN A 220 -15.17 3.40 -20.82
C GLN A 220 -14.77 4.85 -21.09
N TYR A 221 -13.52 5.07 -21.43
CA TYR A 221 -12.95 6.37 -21.82
C TYR A 221 -12.59 6.36 -23.31
N ASP A 222 -12.64 7.52 -23.95
CA ASP A 222 -12.35 7.66 -25.39
C ASP A 222 -10.93 7.23 -25.77
N SER A 223 -10.00 7.22 -24.80
CA SER A 223 -8.64 6.70 -24.93
C SER A 223 -8.54 5.18 -25.04
N GLY A 224 -9.65 4.44 -24.98
CA GLY A 224 -9.67 2.97 -24.91
C GLY A 224 -9.41 2.39 -23.52
N VAL A 225 -9.17 3.23 -22.52
CA VAL A 225 -9.06 2.83 -21.12
C VAL A 225 -10.44 2.43 -20.59
N VAL A 226 -10.48 1.36 -19.80
CA VAL A 226 -11.70 0.92 -19.11
C VAL A 226 -11.43 0.92 -17.60
N TRP A 227 -12.28 1.58 -16.84
CA TRP A 227 -12.31 1.43 -15.39
C TRP A 227 -13.43 0.48 -14.97
N MET A 228 -13.09 -0.49 -14.14
CA MET A 228 -14.03 -1.45 -13.57
C MET A 228 -13.95 -1.40 -12.05
N ASN A 229 -15.11 -1.31 -11.43
CA ASN A 229 -15.26 -1.35 -9.98
C ASN A 229 -16.07 -2.59 -9.59
N TYR A 230 -15.49 -3.44 -8.77
CA TYR A 230 -16.11 -4.66 -8.24
C TYR A 230 -16.18 -4.61 -6.73
N VAL A 231 -17.26 -5.08 -6.16
CA VAL A 231 -17.43 -5.25 -4.71
C VAL A 231 -17.43 -6.72 -4.38
N ARG A 232 -16.77 -7.08 -3.29
CA ARG A 232 -16.70 -8.48 -2.85
C ARG A 232 -18.09 -8.99 -2.51
N THR A 233 -18.42 -10.16 -3.06
CA THR A 233 -19.64 -10.88 -2.65
C THR A 233 -19.43 -11.46 -1.26
N GLU A 234 -20.35 -11.18 -0.34
CA GLU A 234 -20.34 -11.84 0.98
C GLU A 234 -20.48 -13.35 0.80
N LYS A 235 -19.72 -14.10 1.59
CA LYS A 235 -19.91 -15.55 1.73
C LYS A 235 -20.99 -15.84 2.76
#